data_7e1e247eb10f95c9bb7a57551ab7fd38
#
_entry.id   7e1e247eb10f95c9bb7a57551ab7fd38
#
_cell.length_a   1.000
_cell.length_b   1.000
_cell.length_c   1.000
_cell.angle_alpha   90.00
_cell.angle_beta   90.00
_cell.angle_gamma   90.00
#
_symmetry.space_group_name_H-M   'P 1'
#
loop_
_entity.id
_entity.type
_entity.pdbx_description
1 polymer ?
#
loop_
_entity_poly.entity_id
_entity_poly.type
_entity_poly.pdbx_seq_one_letter_code
_entity_poly.pdbx_strand_id
1 'polypeptide(L)'
;VSHAHSIIVSPDNRFALAADLGIDRILTYRFDGEGAGLIAAESDHVCTAKGAGPRHVTFHPNGRRVYCQTEYDNTMIAFDYDAASGGLTLLDARTTLPDGYAETTYGADVHIHPNGRFIYGSNRGHDSIADFAIDDVTGHLEARGQTSTGGQFPRGFIIDPAGRHLLVANQNTDDIAAFAIDEDS
;
A
#
# COMPACT_ATOMS: atom_id res chain seq x y z
N VAL A 1 3.44 -6.16 20.41
CA VAL A 1 1.99 -6.10 20.67
C VAL A 1 1.30 -5.83 19.36
N SER A 2 0.19 -6.54 19.07
CA SER A 2 -0.61 -6.35 17.84
C SER A 2 -1.19 -4.93 17.77
N HIS A 3 -1.13 -4.34 16.58
CA HIS A 3 -1.69 -3.04 16.23
C HIS A 3 -2.23 -3.12 14.79
N ALA A 4 -3.36 -3.80 14.60
CA ALA A 4 -4.01 -3.87 13.29
C ALA A 4 -4.35 -2.45 12.81
N HIS A 5 -3.91 -2.09 11.60
CA HIS A 5 -4.04 -0.74 11.08
C HIS A 5 -5.02 -0.63 9.91
N SER A 6 -5.02 -1.59 9.02
CA SER A 6 -5.93 -1.61 7.88
C SER A 6 -6.41 -3.01 7.57
N ILE A 7 -7.58 -3.10 6.94
CA ILE A 7 -8.15 -4.36 6.43
C ILE A 7 -8.80 -4.10 5.08
N ILE A 8 -8.56 -5.01 4.13
CA ILE A 8 -9.19 -4.98 2.80
C ILE A 8 -9.76 -6.35 2.47
N VAL A 9 -10.77 -6.37 1.60
CA VAL A 9 -11.39 -7.61 1.11
C VAL A 9 -10.81 -7.96 -0.25
N SER A 10 -10.57 -9.26 -0.49
CA SER A 10 -10.13 -9.74 -1.80
C SER A 10 -11.19 -9.50 -2.88
N PRO A 11 -10.79 -9.29 -4.16
CA PRO A 11 -11.73 -8.99 -5.25
C PRO A 11 -12.84 -10.05 -5.44
N ASP A 12 -12.57 -11.30 -5.07
CA ASP A 12 -13.52 -12.42 -5.14
C ASP A 12 -14.38 -12.58 -3.86
N ASN A 13 -14.23 -11.68 -2.88
CA ASN A 13 -14.90 -11.68 -1.58
C ASN A 13 -14.69 -12.96 -0.74
N ARG A 14 -13.60 -13.68 -0.94
CA ARG A 14 -13.30 -14.92 -0.19
C ARG A 14 -12.41 -14.69 1.01
N PHE A 15 -11.53 -13.69 0.94
CA PHE A 15 -10.52 -13.42 1.96
C PHE A 15 -10.53 -11.95 2.37
N ALA A 16 -10.04 -11.70 3.58
CA ALA A 16 -9.70 -10.38 4.08
C ALA A 16 -8.23 -10.34 4.49
N LEU A 17 -7.50 -9.32 4.07
CA LEU A 17 -6.10 -9.08 4.42
C LEU A 17 -6.04 -7.95 5.44
N ALA A 18 -5.42 -8.20 6.59
CA ALA A 18 -5.25 -7.21 7.65
C ALA A 18 -3.77 -6.92 7.89
N ALA A 19 -3.34 -5.69 7.65
CA ALA A 19 -2.00 -5.25 8.00
C ALA A 19 -1.92 -4.97 9.50
N ASP A 20 -1.00 -5.64 10.19
CA ASP A 20 -0.72 -5.42 11.61
C ASP A 20 0.69 -4.85 11.78
N LEU A 21 0.72 -3.57 12.02
CA LEU A 21 1.90 -2.74 12.18
C LEU A 21 2.75 -3.15 13.40
N GLY A 22 2.11 -3.66 14.45
CA GLY A 22 2.78 -3.96 15.73
C GLY A 22 3.47 -5.33 15.78
N ILE A 23 3.19 -6.23 14.84
CA ILE A 23 3.78 -7.57 14.76
C ILE A 23 4.44 -7.87 13.40
N ASP A 24 4.58 -6.85 12.55
CA ASP A 24 5.23 -6.95 11.23
C ASP A 24 4.60 -8.04 10.34
N ARG A 25 3.26 -8.10 10.28
CA ARG A 25 2.54 -9.11 9.51
C ARG A 25 1.38 -8.54 8.72
N ILE A 26 1.11 -9.17 7.59
CA ILE A 26 -0.18 -9.09 6.92
C ILE A 26 -0.88 -10.43 7.19
N LEU A 27 -2.00 -10.37 7.91
CA LEU A 27 -2.80 -11.53 8.30
C LEU A 27 -3.86 -11.79 7.24
N THR A 28 -4.09 -13.06 6.93
CA THR A 28 -5.16 -13.47 6.00
C THR A 28 -6.26 -14.21 6.75
N TYR A 29 -7.48 -13.76 6.53
CA TYR A 29 -8.70 -14.38 7.06
C TYR A 29 -9.59 -14.83 5.92
N ARG A 30 -10.32 -15.92 6.12
CA ARG A 30 -11.40 -16.39 5.24
C ARG A 30 -12.74 -16.04 5.85
N PHE A 31 -13.72 -15.67 5.03
CA PHE A 31 -15.11 -15.56 5.48
C PHE A 31 -15.68 -16.94 5.76
N ASP A 32 -16.48 -17.09 6.84
CA ASP A 32 -17.02 -18.39 7.27
C ASP A 32 -18.20 -18.92 6.42
N GLY A 33 -18.64 -18.15 5.44
CA GLY A 33 -19.64 -18.54 4.44
C GLY A 33 -21.11 -18.52 4.92
N GLU A 34 -21.37 -18.63 6.23
CA GLU A 34 -22.73 -18.62 6.78
C GLU A 34 -23.01 -17.44 7.72
N GLY A 35 -21.99 -16.69 8.08
CA GLY A 35 -22.09 -15.56 9.00
C GLY A 35 -21.17 -14.40 8.61
N ALA A 36 -21.13 -13.41 9.46
CA ALA A 36 -20.17 -12.29 9.35
C ALA A 36 -18.83 -12.61 10.05
N GLY A 37 -18.51 -13.90 10.24
CA GLY A 37 -17.31 -14.35 10.93
C GLY A 37 -16.08 -14.35 10.03
N LEU A 38 -14.93 -14.05 10.62
CA LEU A 38 -13.61 -14.23 10.01
C LEU A 38 -12.89 -15.36 10.75
N ILE A 39 -12.35 -16.30 9.99
CA ILE A 39 -11.50 -17.38 10.49
C ILE A 39 -10.14 -17.31 9.84
N ALA A 40 -9.08 -17.68 10.56
CA ALA A 40 -7.73 -17.70 9.99
C ALA A 40 -7.72 -18.56 8.72
N ALA A 41 -7.09 -18.07 7.66
CA ALA A 41 -6.92 -18.82 6.42
C ALA A 41 -5.87 -19.93 6.62
N GLU A 42 -5.75 -20.87 5.68
CA GLU A 42 -4.70 -21.89 5.71
C GLU A 42 -3.30 -21.25 5.62
N SER A 43 -3.15 -20.27 4.73
CA SER A 43 -1.99 -19.36 4.69
C SER A 43 -2.32 -18.11 5.51
N ASP A 44 -2.20 -18.20 6.83
CA ASP A 44 -2.78 -17.23 7.76
C ASP A 44 -2.02 -15.90 7.85
N HIS A 45 -0.78 -15.83 7.34
CA HIS A 45 -0.01 -14.58 7.31
C HIS A 45 1.22 -14.62 6.41
N VAL A 46 1.72 -13.43 6.06
CA VAL A 46 3.08 -13.17 5.57
C VAL A 46 3.80 -12.20 6.51
N CYS A 47 5.09 -12.41 6.73
CA CYS A 47 5.92 -11.48 7.51
C CYS A 47 6.55 -10.43 6.59
N THR A 48 6.58 -9.18 7.04
CA THR A 48 7.43 -8.12 6.50
C THR A 48 8.78 -8.11 7.21
N ALA A 49 9.69 -7.22 6.82
CA ALA A 49 10.93 -7.03 7.55
C ALA A 49 10.65 -6.64 9.01
N LYS A 50 11.54 -7.06 9.91
CA LYS A 50 11.37 -6.74 11.33
C LYS A 50 11.41 -5.24 11.58
N GLY A 51 10.38 -4.71 12.20
CA GLY A 51 10.24 -3.29 12.49
C GLY A 51 9.75 -2.45 11.31
N ALA A 52 9.37 -3.08 10.19
CA ALA A 52 8.83 -2.38 9.01
C ALA A 52 7.46 -1.74 9.27
N GLY A 53 6.60 -2.44 10.00
CA GLY A 53 5.26 -1.97 10.32
C GLY A 53 4.34 -1.86 9.09
N PRO A 54 3.82 -2.97 8.54
CA PRO A 54 2.87 -2.93 7.44
C PRO A 54 1.63 -2.14 7.85
N ARG A 55 1.27 -1.12 7.06
CA ARG A 55 0.27 -0.13 7.45
C ARG A 55 -0.99 -0.19 6.60
N HIS A 56 -0.87 0.10 5.33
CA HIS A 56 -1.96 0.02 4.35
C HIS A 56 -1.63 -0.97 3.24
N VAL A 57 -2.64 -1.68 2.80
CA VAL A 57 -2.56 -2.66 1.71
C VAL A 57 -3.60 -2.35 0.64
N THR A 58 -3.29 -2.71 -0.61
CA THR A 58 -4.19 -2.55 -1.73
C THR A 58 -4.04 -3.69 -2.72
N PHE A 59 -5.15 -4.14 -3.33
CA PHE A 59 -5.13 -5.10 -4.42
C PHE A 59 -4.87 -4.41 -5.75
N HIS A 60 -4.06 -5.05 -6.59
CA HIS A 60 -3.99 -4.69 -8.00
C HIS A 60 -5.33 -4.98 -8.69
N PRO A 61 -5.77 -4.15 -9.66
CA PRO A 61 -7.05 -4.38 -10.38
C PRO A 61 -7.16 -5.76 -11.05
N ASN A 62 -6.04 -6.40 -11.43
CA ASN A 62 -6.05 -7.76 -12.00
C ASN A 62 -6.34 -8.87 -10.97
N GLY A 63 -6.41 -8.56 -9.67
CA GLY A 63 -6.70 -9.49 -8.59
C GLY A 63 -5.60 -10.53 -8.30
N ARG A 64 -4.40 -10.37 -8.87
CA ARG A 64 -3.28 -11.33 -8.71
C ARG A 64 -2.18 -10.83 -7.81
N ARG A 65 -2.18 -9.56 -7.43
CA ARG A 65 -1.12 -8.93 -6.66
C ARG A 65 -1.66 -8.05 -5.56
N VAL A 66 -0.88 -7.92 -4.50
CA VAL A 66 -1.14 -7.06 -3.37
C VAL A 66 0.09 -6.20 -3.13
N TYR A 67 -0.13 -4.95 -2.80
CA TYR A 67 0.94 -4.03 -2.43
C TYR A 67 0.69 -3.48 -1.04
N CYS A 68 1.78 -3.25 -0.30
CA CYS A 68 1.74 -2.76 1.07
C CYS A 68 2.70 -1.60 1.25
N GLN A 69 2.20 -0.50 1.82
CA GLN A 69 3.02 0.58 2.35
C GLN A 69 3.33 0.28 3.82
N THR A 70 4.60 0.26 4.17
CA THR A 70 5.04 0.15 5.56
C THR A 70 5.17 1.53 6.21
N GLU A 71 4.99 1.60 7.53
CA GLU A 71 5.06 2.86 8.26
C GLU A 71 6.49 3.25 8.63
N TYR A 72 7.28 2.32 9.20
CA TYR A 72 8.50 2.68 9.91
C TYR A 72 9.75 2.64 9.04
N ASP A 73 9.82 1.80 8.02
CA ASP A 73 10.96 1.71 7.10
C ASP A 73 10.67 2.32 5.73
N ASN A 74 9.47 2.90 5.52
CA ASN A 74 9.09 3.59 4.30
C ASN A 74 9.34 2.74 3.04
N THR A 75 8.82 1.51 3.07
CA THR A 75 8.97 0.55 1.98
C THR A 75 7.62 0.28 1.31
N MET A 76 7.60 0.29 -0.03
CA MET A 76 6.54 -0.27 -0.84
C MET A 76 6.87 -1.72 -1.14
N ILE A 77 6.03 -2.66 -0.68
CA ILE A 77 6.24 -4.10 -0.86
C ILE A 77 5.20 -4.64 -1.85
N ALA A 78 5.66 -5.44 -2.81
CA ALA A 78 4.83 -6.16 -3.76
C ALA A 78 4.75 -7.65 -3.39
N PHE A 79 3.56 -8.21 -3.44
CA PHE A 79 3.30 -9.64 -3.21
C PHE A 79 2.51 -10.24 -4.39
N ASP A 80 2.84 -11.48 -4.73
CA ASP A 80 1.93 -12.33 -5.51
C ASP A 80 0.83 -12.87 -4.60
N TYR A 81 -0.42 -12.88 -5.09
CA TYR A 81 -1.58 -13.32 -4.34
C TYR A 81 -2.18 -14.59 -4.93
N ASP A 82 -2.26 -15.64 -4.12
CA ASP A 82 -2.95 -16.86 -4.47
C ASP A 82 -4.43 -16.80 -4.07
N ALA A 83 -5.30 -16.61 -5.03
CA ALA A 83 -6.74 -16.56 -4.79
C ALA A 83 -7.35 -17.91 -4.30
N ALA A 84 -6.63 -19.04 -4.40
CA ALA A 84 -7.13 -20.31 -3.90
C ALA A 84 -6.98 -20.44 -2.38
N SER A 85 -5.85 -20.00 -1.84
CA SER A 85 -5.49 -20.10 -0.41
C SER A 85 -5.57 -18.79 0.37
N GLY A 86 -5.59 -17.65 -0.33
CA GLY A 86 -5.42 -16.31 0.27
C GLY A 86 -3.95 -15.98 0.58
N GLY A 87 -3.00 -16.84 0.18
CA GLY A 87 -1.59 -16.70 0.46
C GLY A 87 -0.92 -15.54 -0.26
N LEU A 88 0.09 -14.96 0.39
CA LEU A 88 0.93 -13.91 -0.15
C LEU A 88 2.37 -14.39 -0.26
N THR A 89 3.00 -14.16 -1.41
CA THR A 89 4.43 -14.46 -1.64
C THR A 89 5.14 -13.17 -2.02
N LEU A 90 6.22 -12.83 -1.32
CA LEU A 90 7.02 -11.63 -1.59
C LEU A 90 7.58 -11.66 -3.00
N LEU A 91 7.36 -10.59 -3.77
CA LEU A 91 7.91 -10.37 -5.11
C LEU A 91 9.04 -9.33 -5.10
N ASP A 92 8.77 -8.16 -4.53
CA ASP A 92 9.68 -7.02 -4.58
C ASP A 92 9.48 -6.11 -3.37
N ALA A 93 10.48 -5.30 -3.04
CA ALA A 93 10.40 -4.28 -2.01
C ALA A 93 11.31 -3.10 -2.39
N ARG A 94 10.75 -1.88 -2.37
CA ARG A 94 11.44 -0.64 -2.76
C ARG A 94 11.23 0.44 -1.73
N THR A 95 12.27 1.20 -1.43
CA THR A 95 12.10 2.40 -0.60
C THR A 95 11.22 3.43 -1.29
N THR A 96 10.39 4.11 -0.51
CA THR A 96 9.56 5.24 -0.99
C THR A 96 10.26 6.58 -0.84
N LEU A 97 11.50 6.58 -0.33
CA LEU A 97 12.30 7.76 -0.07
C LEU A 97 13.42 7.92 -1.10
N PRO A 98 13.88 9.14 -1.35
CA PRO A 98 15.05 9.36 -2.19
C PRO A 98 16.31 8.81 -1.53
N ASP A 99 17.32 8.51 -2.35
CA ASP A 99 18.61 8.03 -1.88
C ASP A 99 19.25 9.00 -0.87
N GLY A 100 19.71 8.42 0.25
CA GLY A 100 20.40 9.17 1.30
C GLY A 100 19.51 10.00 2.21
N TYR A 101 18.18 9.93 2.10
CA TYR A 101 17.29 10.58 3.06
C TYR A 101 17.42 9.91 4.44
N ALA A 102 17.73 10.71 5.48
CA ALA A 102 18.03 10.20 6.82
C ALA A 102 17.21 10.87 7.95
N GLU A 103 16.27 11.76 7.58
CA GLU A 103 15.43 12.41 8.58
C GLU A 103 14.25 11.50 8.96
N THR A 104 13.61 11.82 10.10
CA THR A 104 12.46 11.04 10.57
C THR A 104 11.27 11.17 9.61
N THR A 105 10.79 10.03 9.15
CA THR A 105 9.67 9.94 8.22
C THR A 105 8.87 8.67 8.47
N TYR A 106 7.62 8.65 8.03
CA TYR A 106 6.70 7.52 8.20
C TYR A 106 5.87 7.32 6.95
N GLY A 107 5.88 6.13 6.39
CA GLY A 107 4.94 5.77 5.33
C GLY A 107 3.49 5.86 5.82
N ALA A 108 2.56 6.17 4.93
CA ALA A 108 1.16 6.30 5.32
C ALA A 108 0.21 5.54 4.41
N ASP A 109 -0.22 6.11 3.32
CA ASP A 109 -1.28 5.57 2.48
C ASP A 109 -0.74 5.02 1.16
N VAL A 110 -1.51 4.14 0.50
CA VAL A 110 -1.14 3.51 -0.76
C VAL A 110 -2.34 3.35 -1.67
N HIS A 111 -2.23 3.78 -2.91
CA HIS A 111 -3.24 3.59 -3.95
C HIS A 111 -2.61 3.21 -5.29
N ILE A 112 -3.27 2.30 -6.00
CA ILE A 112 -2.94 1.94 -7.38
C ILE A 112 -3.79 2.78 -8.32
N HIS A 113 -3.16 3.28 -9.37
CA HIS A 113 -3.88 3.93 -10.46
C HIS A 113 -4.91 2.97 -11.08
N PRO A 114 -6.12 3.43 -11.48
CA PRO A 114 -7.15 2.55 -12.03
C PRO A 114 -6.72 1.72 -13.25
N ASN A 115 -5.74 2.19 -14.03
CA ASN A 115 -5.18 1.43 -15.16
C ASN A 115 -4.25 0.27 -14.75
N GLY A 116 -3.89 0.16 -13.47
CA GLY A 116 -2.99 -0.87 -12.93
C GLY A 116 -1.49 -0.67 -13.22
N ARG A 117 -1.10 0.39 -13.95
CA ARG A 117 0.31 0.58 -14.36
C ARG A 117 1.17 1.30 -13.33
N PHE A 118 0.55 2.02 -12.40
CA PHE A 118 1.26 2.85 -11.42
C PHE A 118 0.71 2.66 -10.00
N ILE A 119 1.59 2.84 -9.02
CA ILE A 119 1.22 2.83 -7.60
C ILE A 119 1.91 3.98 -6.88
N TYR A 120 1.19 4.57 -5.97
CA TYR A 120 1.61 5.74 -5.21
C TYR A 120 1.60 5.45 -3.72
N GLY A 121 2.57 6.01 -2.99
CA GLY A 121 2.65 5.91 -1.53
C GLY A 121 2.98 7.26 -0.90
N SER A 122 2.32 7.61 0.20
CA SER A 122 2.60 8.88 0.89
C SER A 122 3.61 8.72 2.02
N ASN A 123 4.50 9.71 2.18
CA ASN A 123 5.55 9.77 3.21
C ASN A 123 5.35 11.01 4.09
N ARG A 124 5.03 10.79 5.37
CA ARG A 124 4.85 11.83 6.39
C ARG A 124 6.21 12.21 6.98
N GLY A 125 6.57 13.47 6.96
CA GLY A 125 7.87 14.00 7.36
C GLY A 125 8.79 14.28 6.17
N HIS A 126 8.87 13.41 5.16
CA HIS A 126 9.40 13.77 3.85
C HIS A 126 8.39 14.58 3.03
N ASP A 127 7.12 14.48 3.40
CA ASP A 127 5.99 15.25 2.87
C ASP A 127 5.84 15.13 1.34
N SER A 128 5.87 13.88 0.89
CA SER A 128 5.81 13.54 -0.54
C SER A 128 4.86 12.38 -0.85
N ILE A 129 4.54 12.29 -2.14
CA ILE A 129 4.01 11.07 -2.78
C ILE A 129 5.16 10.42 -3.55
N ALA A 130 5.48 9.17 -3.22
CA ALA A 130 6.36 8.32 -4.00
C ALA A 130 5.58 7.66 -5.13
N ASP A 131 6.18 7.59 -6.31
CA ASP A 131 5.59 7.05 -7.53
C ASP A 131 6.42 5.89 -8.07
N PHE A 132 5.73 4.79 -8.42
CA PHE A 132 6.35 3.60 -9.01
C PHE A 132 5.55 3.13 -10.22
N ALA A 133 6.24 2.74 -11.29
CA ALA A 133 5.66 1.92 -12.32
C ALA A 133 5.59 0.46 -11.87
N ILE A 134 4.54 -0.23 -12.28
CA ILE A 134 4.35 -1.67 -12.03
C ILE A 134 4.62 -2.41 -13.34
N ASP A 135 5.57 -3.33 -13.34
CA ASP A 135 5.77 -4.24 -14.46
C ASP A 135 4.57 -5.20 -14.56
N ASP A 136 3.87 -5.17 -15.68
CA ASP A 136 2.61 -5.91 -15.88
C ASP A 136 2.80 -7.44 -15.80
N VAL A 137 3.97 -7.93 -16.20
CA VAL A 137 4.28 -9.37 -16.25
C VAL A 137 4.72 -9.86 -14.88
N THR A 138 5.72 -9.21 -14.28
CA THR A 138 6.37 -9.65 -13.05
C THR A 138 5.75 -9.07 -11.79
N GLY A 139 5.14 -7.87 -11.88
CA GLY A 139 4.63 -7.12 -10.74
C GLY A 139 5.70 -6.37 -9.94
N HIS A 140 6.93 -6.37 -10.42
CA HIS A 140 8.02 -5.63 -9.80
C HIS A 140 7.80 -4.13 -9.92
N LEU A 141 8.40 -3.40 -8.99
CA LEU A 141 8.28 -1.96 -8.85
C LEU A 141 9.51 -1.27 -9.46
N GLU A 142 9.28 -0.30 -10.32
CA GLU A 142 10.30 0.61 -10.82
C GLU A 142 10.04 2.00 -10.22
N ALA A 143 10.98 2.49 -9.40
CA ALA A 143 10.85 3.80 -8.78
C ALA A 143 10.96 4.91 -9.83
N ARG A 144 10.02 5.86 -9.82
CA ARG A 144 9.96 7.00 -10.74
C ARG A 144 10.37 8.30 -10.06
N GLY A 145 10.11 8.42 -8.76
CA GLY A 145 10.52 9.57 -7.97
C GLY A 145 9.57 9.90 -6.82
N GLN A 146 9.72 11.10 -6.28
CA GLN A 146 8.89 11.63 -5.22
C GLN A 146 8.45 13.05 -5.57
N THR A 147 7.16 13.33 -5.43
CA THR A 147 6.58 14.66 -5.63
C THR A 147 6.18 15.24 -4.28
N SER A 148 6.67 16.46 -3.96
CA SER A 148 6.25 17.17 -2.75
C SER A 148 4.74 17.42 -2.74
N THR A 149 4.09 17.22 -1.60
CA THR A 149 2.65 17.49 -1.44
C THR A 149 2.32 18.97 -1.29
N GLY A 150 3.34 19.83 -1.15
CA GLY A 150 3.18 21.27 -0.92
C GLY A 150 2.67 21.64 0.48
N GLY A 151 2.31 20.63 1.30
CA GLY A 151 1.91 20.76 2.70
C GLY A 151 2.72 19.84 3.58
N GLN A 152 2.23 19.54 4.78
CA GLN A 152 2.94 18.72 5.75
C GLN A 152 2.10 17.53 6.25
N PHE A 153 2.78 16.40 6.40
CA PHE A 153 2.24 15.18 6.97
C PHE A 153 1.08 14.57 6.15
N PRO A 154 1.30 14.18 4.88
CA PRO A 154 0.30 13.59 4.00
C PRO A 154 -0.13 12.22 4.51
N ARG A 155 -1.20 12.19 5.32
CA ARG A 155 -1.66 10.98 6.00
C ARG A 155 -2.58 10.13 5.17
N GLY A 156 -3.31 10.71 4.26
CA GLY A 156 -4.21 10.03 3.34
C GLY A 156 -4.29 10.76 2.02
N PHE A 157 -4.53 10.01 0.94
CA PHE A 157 -4.78 10.55 -0.37
C PHE A 157 -5.74 9.65 -1.13
N ILE A 158 -6.24 10.11 -2.26
CA ILE A 158 -7.11 9.33 -3.15
C ILE A 158 -6.81 9.67 -4.60
N ILE A 159 -6.99 8.70 -5.48
CA ILE A 159 -6.98 8.91 -6.93
C ILE A 159 -8.45 8.94 -7.40
N ASP A 160 -8.80 9.90 -8.24
CA ASP A 160 -10.15 9.96 -8.79
C ASP A 160 -10.45 8.70 -9.66
N PRO A 161 -11.71 8.25 -9.77
CA PRO A 161 -12.04 7.03 -10.50
C PRO A 161 -11.62 7.03 -11.97
N ALA A 162 -11.43 8.21 -12.56
CA ALA A 162 -10.95 8.36 -13.93
C ALA A 162 -9.42 8.31 -14.05
N GLY A 163 -8.68 8.27 -12.93
CA GLY A 163 -7.22 8.24 -12.89
C GLY A 163 -6.54 9.57 -13.21
N ARG A 164 -7.27 10.67 -13.32
CA ARG A 164 -6.72 11.95 -13.81
C ARG A 164 -6.20 12.87 -12.71
N HIS A 165 -6.64 12.64 -11.47
CA HIS A 165 -6.28 13.50 -10.35
C HIS A 165 -5.94 12.69 -9.11
N LEU A 166 -4.96 13.16 -8.37
CA LEU A 166 -4.59 12.69 -7.03
C LEU A 166 -4.83 13.83 -6.05
N LEU A 167 -5.59 13.57 -4.99
CA LEU A 167 -5.95 14.53 -3.94
C LEU A 167 -5.29 14.08 -2.64
N VAL A 168 -4.46 14.93 -2.04
CA VAL A 168 -3.69 14.63 -0.82
C VAL A 168 -4.20 15.46 0.34
N ALA A 169 -4.47 14.83 1.48
CA ALA A 169 -4.78 15.49 2.73
C ALA A 169 -3.52 15.64 3.60
N ASN A 170 -3.06 16.87 3.77
CA ASN A 170 -1.91 17.24 4.58
C ASN A 170 -2.37 17.56 6.01
N GLN A 171 -2.10 16.64 6.95
CA GLN A 171 -2.65 16.71 8.32
C GLN A 171 -2.17 17.93 9.10
N ASN A 172 -0.89 18.32 8.96
CA ASN A 172 -0.29 19.35 9.81
C ASN A 172 -0.42 20.78 9.25
N THR A 173 -0.78 20.91 7.99
CA THR A 173 -1.07 22.20 7.35
C THR A 173 -2.55 22.45 7.13
N ASP A 174 -3.41 21.48 7.50
CA ASP A 174 -4.87 21.57 7.39
C ASP A 174 -5.36 21.91 5.97
N ASP A 175 -4.68 21.37 4.93
CA ASP A 175 -4.99 21.62 3.54
C ASP A 175 -5.18 20.34 2.72
N ILE A 176 -5.74 20.50 1.53
CA ILE A 176 -5.84 19.47 0.49
C ILE A 176 -5.15 19.98 -0.77
N ALA A 177 -4.11 19.26 -1.20
CA ALA A 177 -3.46 19.51 -2.48
C ALA A 177 -4.04 18.62 -3.57
N ALA A 178 -4.16 19.15 -4.80
CA ALA A 178 -4.63 18.42 -5.97
C ALA A 178 -3.54 18.40 -7.04
N PHE A 179 -3.29 17.21 -7.60
CA PHE A 179 -2.31 16.99 -8.67
C PHE A 179 -2.99 16.38 -9.88
N ALA A 180 -2.66 16.86 -11.07
CA ALA A 180 -2.99 16.14 -12.30
C ALA A 180 -2.05 14.94 -12.44
N ILE A 181 -2.58 13.79 -12.82
CA ILE A 181 -1.79 12.59 -13.16
C ILE A 181 -1.62 12.59 -14.67
N ASP A 182 -0.38 12.49 -15.14
CA ASP A 182 -0.06 12.26 -16.53
C ASP A 182 0.06 10.73 -16.74
N GLU A 183 -0.81 10.15 -17.55
CA GLU A 183 -0.88 8.70 -17.77
C GLU A 183 0.30 8.15 -18.59
N ASP A 184 1.05 9.01 -19.25
CA ASP A 184 2.15 8.64 -20.15
C ASP A 184 3.54 8.89 -19.56
N SER A 185 3.64 9.53 -18.40
CA SER A 185 4.91 9.92 -17.77
C SER A 185 5.22 9.17 -16.50
#